data_6151f93222c473fe33a69c1c1a110f7e
#
_entry.id   6151f93222c473fe33a69c1c1a110f7e
#
_cell.length_a   1.000
_cell.length_b   1.000
_cell.length_c   1.000
_cell.angle_alpha   90.00
_cell.angle_beta   90.00
_cell.angle_gamma   90.00
#
_symmetry.space_group_name_H-M   'P 1'
#
loop_
_entity.id
_entity.type
_entity.pdbx_description
1 polymer ?
#
loop_
_entity_poly.entity_id
_entity_poly.type
_entity_poly.pdbx_seq_one_letter_code
_entity_poly.pdbx_strand_id
1 'polypeptide(L)'
;VAEFLDLVRISSPSRREGRVARRLVSALQALGARVEVDDAGARIGGDTGNVLGKLPGSAAGAPPLLLCAHMDTVVPCETVRPVVEGDVIRTDGTSVLGGDDKAGIAAILEAVRAVREAGIPHGPIDVLFTVCEEQGLLGAKHFDTARLSARRGLVLDCDGVNELITRAPAANSVRVTVHGLEAHAGLCPEQGISAIAVAAEAIAAMRLGRIDGETTANLGVIEGGLATNIVPNRVTVRGETRSRDLASLEAQSRHMRRCFEEAAARHAVTVDGREHRARAEVRIERSYDRLEVAEDASIVRLLRDASARIGRPLATRATGVGCDANVFTGRAGLEVANLACGMRAIHTVHEWVDVKDLVGTAELLVAALAVNAAQTA
;
A
#
# COMPACT_ATOMS: atom_id res chain seq x y z
N VAL A 1 17.28 2.55 16.76
CA VAL A 1 16.21 2.38 17.78
C VAL A 1 15.68 3.73 18.24
N ALA A 2 16.52 4.66 18.71
CA ALA A 2 16.06 5.98 19.18
C ALA A 2 15.25 6.72 18.10
N GLU A 3 15.73 6.78 16.86
CA GLU A 3 15.04 7.39 15.72
C GLU A 3 13.65 6.75 15.50
N PHE A 4 13.53 5.43 15.57
CA PHE A 4 12.25 4.73 15.44
C PHE A 4 11.28 5.12 16.56
N LEU A 5 11.75 5.12 17.84
CA LEU A 5 10.93 5.50 18.98
C LEU A 5 10.46 6.96 18.91
N ASP A 6 11.25 7.86 18.35
CA ASP A 6 10.84 9.25 18.12
C ASP A 6 9.79 9.35 17.01
N LEU A 7 9.98 8.62 15.92
CA LEU A 7 9.05 8.62 14.78
C LEU A 7 7.66 8.06 15.15
N VAL A 8 7.59 6.93 15.87
CA VAL A 8 6.29 6.33 16.24
C VAL A 8 5.46 7.21 17.17
N ARG A 9 6.08 8.10 17.95
CA ARG A 9 5.37 9.09 18.78
C ARG A 9 4.72 10.23 17.97
N ILE A 10 5.08 10.38 16.69
CA ILE A 10 4.46 11.37 15.81
C ILE A 10 3.25 10.74 15.14
N SER A 11 2.05 11.13 15.54
CA SER A 11 0.81 10.73 14.86
C SER A 11 0.81 11.21 13.41
N SER A 12 0.53 10.29 12.48
CA SER A 12 0.51 10.55 11.04
C SER A 12 -0.53 9.70 10.32
N PRO A 13 -1.84 9.78 10.68
CA PRO A 13 -2.84 9.09 9.89
C PRO A 13 -2.85 9.62 8.45
N SER A 14 -3.26 8.78 7.51
CA SER A 14 -3.32 9.16 6.08
C SER A 14 -3.96 10.53 5.88
N ARG A 15 -3.36 11.38 5.07
CA ARG A 15 -3.67 12.79 4.79
C ARG A 15 -3.33 13.77 5.92
N ARG A 16 -2.66 13.32 6.98
CA ARG A 16 -2.24 14.15 8.13
C ARG A 16 -0.77 13.91 8.49
N GLU A 17 0.05 13.68 7.48
CA GLU A 17 1.47 13.34 7.60
C GLU A 17 2.38 14.56 7.79
N GLY A 18 1.85 15.78 7.75
CA GLY A 18 2.65 17.01 7.76
C GLY A 18 3.59 17.17 8.95
N ARG A 19 3.29 16.56 10.12
CA ARG A 19 4.19 16.60 11.28
C ARG A 19 5.40 15.70 11.08
N VAL A 20 5.19 14.46 10.62
CA VAL A 20 6.28 13.52 10.34
C VAL A 20 7.09 13.99 9.14
N ALA A 21 6.44 14.52 8.09
CA ALA A 21 7.12 15.06 6.92
C ALA A 21 8.12 16.16 7.29
N ARG A 22 7.73 17.12 8.14
CA ARG A 22 8.66 18.17 8.61
C ARG A 22 9.85 17.58 9.39
N ARG A 23 9.61 16.55 10.22
CA ARG A 23 10.68 15.86 10.94
C ARG A 23 11.65 15.17 9.97
N LEU A 24 11.13 14.54 8.90
CA LEU A 24 11.93 13.85 7.90
C LEU A 24 12.70 14.81 6.99
N VAL A 25 12.09 15.93 6.58
CA VAL A 25 12.78 17.00 5.85
C VAL A 25 14.01 17.45 6.65
N SER A 26 13.84 17.75 7.94
CA SER A 26 14.96 18.18 8.81
C SER A 26 16.03 17.10 8.95
N ALA A 27 15.62 15.81 9.09
CA ALA A 27 16.56 14.70 9.21
C ALA A 27 17.39 14.52 7.92
N LEU A 28 16.74 14.53 6.75
CA LEU A 28 17.42 14.39 5.47
C LEU A 28 18.36 15.57 5.18
N GLN A 29 17.95 16.81 5.52
CA GLN A 29 18.81 17.99 5.40
C GLN A 29 20.05 17.88 6.29
N ALA A 30 19.90 17.41 7.54
CA ALA A 30 21.01 17.17 8.45
C ALA A 30 21.97 16.10 7.91
N LEU A 31 21.47 15.13 7.17
CA LEU A 31 22.25 14.13 6.44
C LEU A 31 22.83 14.68 5.12
N GLY A 32 22.66 15.97 4.81
CA GLY A 32 23.21 16.63 3.62
C GLY A 32 22.46 16.35 2.33
N ALA A 33 21.21 15.90 2.41
CA ALA A 33 20.37 15.75 1.24
C ALA A 33 19.85 17.10 0.75
N ARG A 34 19.72 17.26 -0.56
CA ARG A 34 18.81 18.26 -1.14
C ARG A 34 17.39 17.71 -1.03
N VAL A 35 16.53 18.42 -0.30
CA VAL A 35 15.17 17.93 -0.01
C VAL A 35 14.13 18.79 -0.72
N GLU A 36 13.13 18.15 -1.27
CA GLU A 36 11.95 18.77 -1.86
C GLU A 36 10.69 18.01 -1.45
N VAL A 37 9.57 18.75 -1.32
CA VAL A 37 8.24 18.19 -1.05
C VAL A 37 7.40 18.47 -2.29
N ASP A 38 6.71 17.44 -2.79
CA ASP A 38 5.88 17.58 -3.98
C ASP A 38 4.45 18.06 -3.66
N ASP A 39 3.60 18.12 -4.68
CA ASP A 39 2.23 18.59 -4.57
C ASP A 39 1.19 17.46 -4.40
N ALA A 40 1.61 16.21 -4.13
CA ALA A 40 0.71 15.07 -3.98
C ALA A 40 -0.38 15.33 -2.94
N GLY A 41 0.00 15.94 -1.79
CA GLY A 41 -0.96 16.30 -0.74
C GLY A 41 -2.11 17.18 -1.23
N ALA A 42 -1.82 18.19 -2.03
CA ALA A 42 -2.86 19.07 -2.59
C ALA A 42 -3.84 18.31 -3.50
N ARG A 43 -3.35 17.31 -4.23
CA ARG A 43 -4.17 16.50 -5.15
C ARG A 43 -5.07 15.50 -4.43
N ILE A 44 -4.66 15.02 -3.25
CA ILE A 44 -5.39 14.00 -2.49
C ILE A 44 -6.15 14.56 -1.28
N GLY A 45 -6.07 15.87 -1.03
CA GLY A 45 -6.67 16.50 0.16
C GLY A 45 -5.91 16.21 1.45
N GLY A 46 -4.59 16.04 1.36
CA GLY A 46 -3.66 15.90 2.49
C GLY A 46 -3.03 17.23 2.91
N ASP A 47 -2.31 17.22 4.02
CA ASP A 47 -1.65 18.39 4.61
C ASP A 47 -0.16 18.53 4.23
N THR A 48 0.38 17.57 3.47
CA THR A 48 1.74 17.55 2.92
C THR A 48 1.82 16.69 1.68
N GLY A 49 2.90 16.81 0.90
CA GLY A 49 3.23 15.93 -0.24
C GLY A 49 4.30 14.89 0.11
N ASN A 50 4.72 14.13 -0.90
CA ASN A 50 5.84 13.20 -0.77
C ASN A 50 7.14 13.98 -0.52
N VAL A 51 8.02 13.42 0.30
CA VAL A 51 9.33 14.02 0.64
C VAL A 51 10.41 13.29 -0.17
N LEU A 52 11.08 13.99 -1.08
CA LEU A 52 12.21 13.47 -1.84
C LEU A 52 13.51 14.10 -1.37
N GLY A 53 14.41 13.28 -0.83
CA GLY A 53 15.78 13.65 -0.48
C GLY A 53 16.76 13.07 -1.48
N LYS A 54 17.67 13.91 -2.01
CA LYS A 54 18.73 13.49 -2.93
C LYS A 54 20.09 13.69 -2.30
N LEU A 55 20.83 12.61 -2.14
CA LEU A 55 22.20 12.63 -1.63
C LEU A 55 23.18 12.35 -2.79
N PRO A 56 24.24 13.17 -2.92
CA PRO A 56 25.29 12.88 -3.88
C PRO A 56 26.06 11.63 -3.46
N GLY A 57 26.52 10.84 -4.43
CA GLY A 57 27.39 9.70 -4.17
C GLY A 57 28.81 10.14 -3.81
N SER A 58 29.51 9.30 -3.04
CA SER A 58 30.93 9.42 -2.77
C SER A 58 31.81 8.56 -3.68
N ALA A 59 31.21 7.54 -4.35
CA ALA A 59 31.88 6.67 -5.33
C ALA A 59 31.56 7.15 -6.75
N ALA A 60 32.60 7.53 -7.49
CA ALA A 60 32.45 7.99 -8.87
C ALA A 60 31.97 6.86 -9.78
N GLY A 61 30.99 7.13 -10.65
CA GLY A 61 30.43 6.16 -11.61
C GLY A 61 29.51 5.11 -11.00
N ALA A 62 29.28 5.10 -9.68
CA ALA A 62 28.32 4.19 -9.06
C ALA A 62 26.87 4.57 -9.42
N PRO A 63 26.01 3.60 -9.73
CA PRO A 63 24.64 3.90 -10.12
C PRO A 63 23.80 4.42 -8.94
N PRO A 64 22.82 5.31 -9.19
CA PRO A 64 21.89 5.76 -8.17
C PRO A 64 21.01 4.60 -7.65
N LEU A 65 20.62 4.68 -6.37
CA LEU A 65 19.71 3.73 -5.72
C LEU A 65 18.56 4.47 -5.05
N LEU A 66 17.31 4.00 -5.25
CA LEU A 66 16.12 4.48 -4.55
C LEU A 66 15.92 3.68 -3.25
N LEU A 67 15.66 4.40 -2.15
CA LEU A 67 15.16 3.85 -0.89
C LEU A 67 13.83 4.56 -0.57
N CYS A 68 12.75 3.80 -0.40
CA CYS A 68 11.42 4.33 -0.22
C CYS A 68 10.71 3.68 0.97
N ALA A 69 9.91 4.47 1.68
CA ALA A 69 9.02 4.05 2.76
C ALA A 69 7.82 5.01 2.82
N HIS A 70 6.70 4.65 3.46
CA HIS A 70 5.59 5.57 3.59
C HIS A 70 5.50 6.25 4.96
N MET A 71 4.87 7.43 4.99
CA MET A 71 4.79 8.29 6.18
C MET A 71 3.53 8.08 7.00
N ASP A 72 2.45 7.66 6.34
CA ASP A 72 1.16 7.48 7.00
C ASP A 72 1.08 6.16 7.76
N THR A 73 0.13 6.10 8.67
CA THR A 73 -0.18 4.92 9.48
C THR A 73 -1.69 4.74 9.54
N VAL A 74 -2.15 3.49 9.69
CA VAL A 74 -3.55 3.21 9.98
C VAL A 74 -3.94 3.75 11.36
N VAL A 75 -5.25 3.88 11.60
CA VAL A 75 -5.79 4.31 12.91
C VAL A 75 -6.18 3.09 13.77
N PRO A 76 -6.17 3.24 15.13
CA PRO A 76 -5.89 4.44 15.91
C PRO A 76 -4.40 4.71 16.09
N CYS A 77 -3.95 5.94 15.81
CA CYS A 77 -2.54 6.34 15.93
C CYS A 77 -2.34 7.75 16.53
N GLU A 78 -3.37 8.31 17.19
CA GLU A 78 -3.35 9.70 17.69
C GLU A 78 -2.36 9.90 18.84
N THR A 79 -2.20 8.89 19.69
CA THR A 79 -1.29 8.94 20.83
C THR A 79 -0.61 7.58 21.00
N VAL A 80 0.51 7.41 20.33
CA VAL A 80 1.31 6.18 20.42
C VAL A 80 2.20 6.23 21.66
N ARG A 81 2.10 5.20 22.51
CA ARG A 81 2.94 5.00 23.69
C ARG A 81 3.80 3.76 23.50
N PRO A 82 5.01 3.91 22.92
CA PRO A 82 5.87 2.77 22.72
C PRO A 82 6.38 2.22 24.05
N VAL A 83 6.33 0.90 24.19
CA VAL A 83 6.81 0.12 25.32
C VAL A 83 7.95 -0.75 24.82
N VAL A 84 9.11 -0.71 25.49
CA VAL A 84 10.28 -1.53 25.15
C VAL A 84 10.42 -2.60 26.24
N GLU A 85 10.28 -3.86 25.86
CA GLU A 85 10.42 -5.01 26.76
C GLU A 85 11.50 -5.96 26.19
N GLY A 86 12.68 -5.90 26.77
CA GLY A 86 13.84 -6.60 26.21
C GLY A 86 14.17 -6.07 24.84
N ASP A 87 14.15 -6.97 23.84
CA ASP A 87 14.39 -6.65 22.42
C ASP A 87 13.09 -6.32 21.64
N VAL A 88 11.92 -6.30 22.28
CA VAL A 88 10.64 -6.07 21.62
C VAL A 88 10.14 -4.65 21.86
N ILE A 89 9.74 -3.97 20.80
CA ILE A 89 9.06 -2.66 20.84
C ILE A 89 7.61 -2.87 20.41
N ARG A 90 6.67 -2.48 21.26
CA ARG A 90 5.22 -2.55 21.03
C ARG A 90 4.52 -1.33 21.61
N THR A 91 3.20 -1.25 21.54
CA THR A 91 2.41 -0.23 22.24
C THR A 91 1.84 -0.76 23.54
N ASP A 92 1.15 0.11 24.29
CA ASP A 92 0.33 -0.24 25.45
C ASP A 92 -1.00 -0.92 25.05
N GLY A 93 -1.24 -1.18 23.75
CA GLY A 93 -2.44 -1.81 23.23
C GLY A 93 -3.61 -0.85 22.96
N THR A 94 -3.43 0.45 23.13
CA THR A 94 -4.47 1.47 22.87
C THR A 94 -4.41 2.04 21.46
N SER A 95 -3.29 1.84 20.77
CA SER A 95 -3.06 2.30 19.38
C SER A 95 -2.26 1.27 18.60
N VAL A 96 -2.17 1.41 17.27
CA VAL A 96 -1.12 0.76 16.49
C VAL A 96 0.24 1.31 16.92
N LEU A 97 1.32 0.58 16.68
CA LEU A 97 2.68 1.07 16.91
C LEU A 97 3.09 2.08 15.83
N GLY A 98 2.62 1.86 14.58
CA GLY A 98 3.08 2.56 13.40
C GLY A 98 4.49 2.12 12.99
N GLY A 99 4.85 0.87 13.30
CA GLY A 99 6.00 0.18 12.74
C GLY A 99 5.89 0.14 11.21
N ASP A 100 4.68 -0.09 10.74
CA ASP A 100 4.22 0.13 9.40
C ASP A 100 3.94 1.63 9.16
N ASP A 101 4.82 2.39 8.44
CA ASP A 101 6.12 1.94 7.92
C ASP A 101 7.28 2.80 8.51
N LYS A 102 7.16 3.22 9.77
CA LYS A 102 8.23 3.96 10.44
C LYS A 102 9.47 3.10 10.73
N ALA A 103 9.34 1.76 10.65
CA ALA A 103 10.48 0.85 10.70
C ALA A 103 11.34 1.00 9.44
N GLY A 104 10.72 1.01 8.26
CA GLY A 104 11.39 1.29 7.00
C GLY A 104 12.03 2.68 6.96
N ILE A 105 11.30 3.71 7.40
CA ILE A 105 11.84 5.08 7.51
C ILE A 105 13.08 5.12 8.40
N ALA A 106 13.01 4.52 9.60
CA ALA A 106 14.12 4.52 10.55
C ALA A 106 15.34 3.77 10.01
N ALA A 107 15.13 2.62 9.35
CA ALA A 107 16.20 1.84 8.73
C ALA A 107 16.89 2.62 7.60
N ILE A 108 16.13 3.33 6.75
CA ILE A 108 16.67 4.18 5.67
C ILE A 108 17.52 5.31 6.25
N LEU A 109 16.98 6.07 7.22
CA LEU A 109 17.71 7.18 7.82
C LEU A 109 19.01 6.72 8.50
N GLU A 110 18.95 5.58 9.20
CA GLU A 110 20.13 5.02 9.88
C GLU A 110 21.17 4.51 8.89
N ALA A 111 20.75 3.83 7.82
CA ALA A 111 21.68 3.37 6.79
C ALA A 111 22.40 4.53 6.10
N VAL A 112 21.69 5.60 5.76
CA VAL A 112 22.27 6.81 5.19
C VAL A 112 23.25 7.48 6.18
N ARG A 113 22.88 7.55 7.46
CA ARG A 113 23.74 8.09 8.53
C ARG A 113 25.03 7.28 8.65
N ALA A 114 24.89 5.96 8.77
CA ALA A 114 26.02 5.04 8.97
C ALA A 114 27.03 5.09 7.82
N VAL A 115 26.57 5.07 6.55
CA VAL A 115 27.53 5.15 5.42
C VAL A 115 28.28 6.47 5.39
N ARG A 116 27.65 7.57 5.80
CA ARG A 116 28.30 8.88 5.84
C ARG A 116 29.27 9.03 7.00
N GLU A 117 28.87 8.65 8.20
CA GLU A 117 29.71 8.74 9.41
C GLU A 117 30.95 7.83 9.34
N ALA A 118 30.74 6.61 8.79
CA ALA A 118 31.83 5.65 8.61
C ALA A 118 32.68 5.87 7.34
N GLY A 119 32.29 6.84 6.49
CA GLY A 119 32.96 7.10 5.21
C GLY A 119 32.89 5.93 4.23
N ILE A 120 31.83 5.13 4.29
CA ILE A 120 31.61 3.99 3.39
C ILE A 120 31.27 4.54 1.99
N PRO A 121 32.00 4.14 0.94
CA PRO A 121 31.69 4.55 -0.43
C PRO A 121 30.26 4.14 -0.83
N HIS A 122 29.52 5.06 -1.45
CA HIS A 122 28.16 4.82 -1.95
C HIS A 122 27.91 5.63 -3.23
N GLY A 123 27.01 5.12 -4.07
CA GLY A 123 26.46 5.86 -5.21
C GLY A 123 25.49 6.96 -4.76
N PRO A 124 24.94 7.75 -5.69
CA PRO A 124 23.87 8.68 -5.37
C PRO A 124 22.68 7.93 -4.76
N ILE A 125 21.99 8.55 -3.79
CA ILE A 125 20.84 7.96 -3.11
C ILE A 125 19.64 8.88 -3.29
N ASP A 126 18.55 8.36 -3.86
CA ASP A 126 17.24 8.99 -3.79
C ASP A 126 16.49 8.37 -2.61
N VAL A 127 16.11 9.19 -1.62
CA VAL A 127 15.26 8.78 -0.49
C VAL A 127 13.87 9.37 -0.73
N LEU A 128 12.86 8.52 -0.83
CA LEU A 128 11.49 8.95 -1.05
C LEU A 128 10.61 8.49 0.12
N PHE A 129 9.96 9.44 0.78
CA PHE A 129 8.92 9.14 1.77
C PHE A 129 7.57 9.56 1.23
N THR A 130 6.65 8.60 1.03
CA THR A 130 5.36 8.81 0.40
C THR A 130 4.26 9.12 1.41
N VAL A 131 3.17 9.72 0.94
CA VAL A 131 1.94 9.99 1.70
C VAL A 131 0.82 9.06 1.28
N CYS A 132 -0.15 8.78 2.16
CA CYS A 132 -1.39 8.05 1.85
C CYS A 132 -1.17 6.71 1.11
N GLU A 133 -0.18 5.94 1.51
CA GLU A 133 0.02 4.57 1.02
C GLU A 133 -1.20 3.72 1.38
N GLU A 134 -1.58 3.73 2.66
CA GLU A 134 -2.65 2.96 3.30
C GLU A 134 -4.07 3.22 2.72
N GLN A 135 -4.23 4.31 2.00
CA GLN A 135 -5.47 4.62 1.29
C GLN A 135 -5.38 4.35 -0.22
N GLY A 136 -4.53 3.40 -0.60
CA GLY A 136 -4.44 2.92 -1.97
C GLY A 136 -3.29 3.52 -2.76
N LEU A 137 -2.12 3.66 -2.16
CA LEU A 137 -0.85 4.04 -2.81
C LEU A 137 -0.91 5.44 -3.45
N LEU A 138 -1.66 6.37 -2.82
CA LEU A 138 -1.98 7.65 -3.46
C LEU A 138 -0.73 8.52 -3.63
N GLY A 139 0.17 8.54 -2.67
CA GLY A 139 1.42 9.29 -2.76
C GLY A 139 2.27 8.84 -3.94
N ALA A 140 2.54 7.56 -4.06
CA ALA A 140 3.30 7.00 -5.17
C ALA A 140 2.61 7.23 -6.53
N LYS A 141 1.29 7.11 -6.60
CA LYS A 141 0.51 7.35 -7.83
C LYS A 141 0.60 8.77 -8.35
N HIS A 142 0.73 9.73 -7.44
CA HIS A 142 0.83 11.15 -7.79
C HIS A 142 2.27 11.65 -7.86
N PHE A 143 3.24 10.82 -7.50
CA PHE A 143 4.65 11.17 -7.60
C PHE A 143 5.13 11.15 -9.06
N ASP A 144 5.87 12.20 -9.46
CA ASP A 144 6.53 12.25 -10.76
C ASP A 144 7.88 11.52 -10.70
N THR A 145 7.91 10.28 -11.20
CA THR A 145 9.11 9.43 -11.21
C THR A 145 10.25 9.94 -12.09
N ALA A 146 10.00 10.91 -12.98
CA ALA A 146 11.06 11.58 -13.73
C ALA A 146 12.00 12.41 -12.83
N ARG A 147 11.55 12.73 -11.62
CA ARG A 147 12.36 13.39 -10.59
C ARG A 147 13.41 12.47 -9.95
N LEU A 148 13.27 11.15 -10.08
CA LEU A 148 14.26 10.20 -9.57
C LEU A 148 15.49 10.13 -10.47
N SER A 149 16.66 10.09 -9.85
CA SER A 149 17.92 9.75 -10.50
C SER A 149 18.06 8.23 -10.66
N ALA A 150 17.54 7.49 -9.68
CA ALA A 150 17.56 6.03 -9.63
C ALA A 150 16.55 5.40 -10.61
N ARG A 151 16.95 4.25 -11.18
CA ARG A 151 16.08 3.40 -12.00
C ARG A 151 15.81 2.05 -11.34
N ARG A 152 16.50 1.79 -10.22
CA ARG A 152 16.27 0.62 -9.36
C ARG A 152 16.24 1.03 -7.91
N GLY A 153 15.59 0.24 -7.06
CA GLY A 153 15.49 0.56 -5.64
C GLY A 153 14.72 -0.42 -4.81
N LEU A 154 14.47 -0.01 -3.58
CA LEU A 154 13.75 -0.74 -2.56
C LEU A 154 12.64 0.13 -1.98
N VAL A 155 11.47 -0.43 -1.83
CA VAL A 155 10.46 -0.02 -0.85
C VAL A 155 10.69 -0.88 0.39
N LEU A 156 10.59 -0.32 1.58
CA LEU A 156 10.75 -1.03 2.85
C LEU A 156 9.41 -1.11 3.57
N ASP A 157 8.50 -1.86 3.05
CA ASP A 157 7.10 -1.90 3.49
C ASP A 157 6.59 -3.34 3.43
N CYS A 158 7.18 -4.21 4.26
CA CYS A 158 6.69 -5.57 4.42
C CYS A 158 7.00 -6.12 5.80
N ASP A 159 6.10 -6.94 6.29
CA ASP A 159 6.28 -7.77 7.47
C ASP A 159 7.39 -8.81 7.27
N GLY A 160 7.92 -9.32 8.38
CA GLY A 160 8.99 -10.32 8.33
C GLY A 160 10.38 -9.71 8.26
N VAL A 161 11.38 -10.56 8.07
CA VAL A 161 12.79 -10.20 7.98
C VAL A 161 13.52 -11.05 6.96
N ASN A 162 14.61 -10.51 6.40
CA ASN A 162 15.46 -11.22 5.44
C ASN A 162 14.67 -11.76 4.23
N GLU A 163 13.61 -11.07 3.86
CA GLU A 163 12.76 -11.42 2.73
C GLU A 163 12.66 -10.24 1.76
N LEU A 164 12.82 -10.56 0.49
CA LEU A 164 12.63 -9.63 -0.61
C LEU A 164 11.38 -10.04 -1.40
N ILE A 165 10.37 -9.20 -1.38
CA ILE A 165 9.13 -9.41 -2.11
C ILE A 165 9.36 -8.98 -3.55
N THR A 166 9.34 -9.95 -4.45
CA THR A 166 9.56 -9.77 -5.88
C THR A 166 8.26 -9.88 -6.68
N ARG A 167 7.18 -10.39 -6.07
CA ARG A 167 5.87 -10.58 -6.71
C ARG A 167 4.74 -10.18 -5.76
N ALA A 168 3.89 -9.24 -6.21
CA ALA A 168 2.67 -8.84 -5.52
C ALA A 168 1.51 -8.69 -6.51
N PRO A 169 0.24 -8.82 -6.07
CA PRO A 169 -0.91 -8.78 -6.97
C PRO A 169 -1.13 -7.40 -7.58
N ALA A 170 -1.76 -7.36 -8.74
CA ALA A 170 -2.55 -6.21 -9.16
C ALA A 170 -3.90 -6.22 -8.45
N ALA A 171 -4.54 -5.07 -8.34
CA ALA A 171 -5.87 -4.94 -7.78
C ALA A 171 -6.80 -4.12 -8.67
N ASN A 172 -8.07 -4.55 -8.74
CA ASN A 172 -9.15 -3.75 -9.28
C ASN A 172 -10.12 -3.39 -8.15
N SER A 173 -10.51 -2.12 -8.08
CA SER A 173 -11.65 -1.68 -7.27
C SER A 173 -12.95 -1.99 -8.00
N VAL A 174 -13.95 -2.42 -7.24
CA VAL A 174 -15.30 -2.70 -7.74
C VAL A 174 -16.28 -1.82 -6.99
N ARG A 175 -16.96 -0.94 -7.71
CA ARG A 175 -18.04 -0.11 -7.16
C ARG A 175 -19.31 -0.37 -7.94
N VAL A 176 -20.39 -0.70 -7.23
CA VAL A 176 -21.69 -0.99 -7.83
C VAL A 176 -22.75 -0.10 -7.20
N THR A 177 -23.61 0.48 -8.03
CA THR A 177 -24.86 1.10 -7.59
C THR A 177 -26.01 0.30 -8.20
N VAL A 178 -26.81 -0.32 -7.33
CA VAL A 178 -28.05 -0.98 -7.74
C VAL A 178 -29.18 0.03 -7.59
N HIS A 179 -29.95 0.21 -8.65
CA HIS A 179 -31.15 1.02 -8.71
C HIS A 179 -32.37 0.11 -8.79
N GLY A 180 -33.32 0.33 -7.88
CA GLY A 180 -34.65 -0.29 -7.86
C GLY A 180 -35.74 0.75 -8.10
N LEU A 181 -36.91 0.50 -7.53
CA LEU A 181 -38.06 1.40 -7.54
C LEU A 181 -38.65 1.49 -6.13
N GLU A 182 -38.80 2.68 -5.62
CA GLU A 182 -39.42 2.91 -4.31
C GLU A 182 -40.90 2.69 -4.31
N ALA A 183 -41.45 2.18 -3.21
CA ALA A 183 -42.85 2.03 -2.94
C ALA A 183 -43.10 2.00 -1.43
N HIS A 184 -44.36 2.19 -1.00
CA HIS A 184 -44.69 2.03 0.42
C HIS A 184 -44.75 0.53 0.76
N ALA A 185 -43.85 0.08 1.66
CA ALA A 185 -43.64 -1.34 1.94
C ALA A 185 -44.87 -2.05 2.54
N GLY A 186 -45.81 -1.33 3.15
CA GLY A 186 -47.05 -1.90 3.71
C GLY A 186 -48.31 -1.69 2.88
N LEU A 187 -48.27 -0.74 1.93
CA LEU A 187 -49.48 -0.42 1.11
C LEU A 187 -49.41 -1.02 -0.30
N CYS A 188 -48.29 -0.92 -0.96
CA CYS A 188 -48.12 -1.33 -2.35
C CYS A 188 -46.71 -1.87 -2.64
N PRO A 189 -46.18 -2.85 -1.83
CA PRO A 189 -44.84 -3.39 -2.03
C PRO A 189 -44.63 -3.98 -3.43
N GLU A 190 -45.68 -4.51 -4.08
CA GLU A 190 -45.67 -5.06 -5.43
C GLU A 190 -45.40 -4.02 -6.51
N GLN A 191 -45.53 -2.73 -6.22
CA GLN A 191 -45.19 -1.62 -7.12
C GLN A 191 -43.72 -1.21 -7.02
N GLY A 192 -42.96 -1.77 -6.05
CA GLY A 192 -41.57 -1.47 -5.82
C GLY A 192 -40.61 -2.55 -6.34
N ILE A 193 -39.34 -2.15 -6.51
CA ILE A 193 -38.24 -3.09 -6.77
C ILE A 193 -37.17 -2.81 -5.70
N SER A 194 -37.00 -3.76 -4.79
CA SER A 194 -36.02 -3.60 -3.70
C SER A 194 -34.57 -3.72 -4.20
N ALA A 195 -33.85 -2.61 -4.22
CA ALA A 195 -32.41 -2.60 -4.54
C ALA A 195 -31.58 -3.47 -3.57
N ILE A 196 -32.01 -3.59 -2.28
CA ILE A 196 -31.37 -4.48 -1.31
C ILE A 196 -31.55 -5.94 -1.73
N ALA A 197 -32.75 -6.36 -2.13
CA ALA A 197 -33.01 -7.73 -2.57
C ALA A 197 -32.19 -8.09 -3.82
N VAL A 198 -32.15 -7.20 -4.81
CA VAL A 198 -31.33 -7.37 -6.03
C VAL A 198 -29.84 -7.49 -5.68
N ALA A 199 -29.32 -6.62 -4.79
CA ALA A 199 -27.92 -6.68 -4.37
C ALA A 199 -27.61 -7.98 -3.61
N ALA A 200 -28.50 -8.41 -2.70
CA ALA A 200 -28.35 -9.66 -1.94
C ALA A 200 -28.31 -10.89 -2.87
N GLU A 201 -29.17 -10.94 -3.89
CA GLU A 201 -29.19 -12.00 -4.88
C GLU A 201 -27.88 -12.06 -5.70
N ALA A 202 -27.38 -10.90 -6.14
CA ALA A 202 -26.10 -10.80 -6.83
C ALA A 202 -24.95 -11.30 -5.97
N ILE A 203 -24.90 -10.89 -4.69
CA ILE A 203 -23.86 -11.28 -3.74
C ILE A 203 -23.91 -12.78 -3.45
N ALA A 204 -25.11 -13.36 -3.27
CA ALA A 204 -25.29 -14.79 -3.01
C ALA A 204 -24.81 -15.67 -4.19
N ALA A 205 -24.90 -15.16 -5.43
CA ALA A 205 -24.41 -15.86 -6.63
C ALA A 205 -22.90 -15.67 -6.88
N MET A 206 -22.23 -14.83 -6.09
CA MET A 206 -20.86 -14.40 -6.34
C MET A 206 -19.84 -15.31 -5.64
N ARG A 207 -18.74 -15.59 -6.31
CA ARG A 207 -17.58 -16.22 -5.69
C ARG A 207 -16.74 -15.14 -5.00
N LEU A 208 -16.58 -15.24 -3.69
CA LEU A 208 -15.82 -14.32 -2.85
C LEU A 208 -14.79 -15.07 -1.98
N GLY A 209 -13.92 -14.31 -1.35
CA GLY A 209 -12.81 -14.85 -0.56
C GLY A 209 -11.64 -15.28 -1.43
N ARG A 210 -11.05 -16.42 -1.12
CA ARG A 210 -9.96 -16.99 -1.92
C ARG A 210 -10.54 -17.79 -3.10
N ILE A 211 -10.29 -17.26 -4.28
CA ILE A 211 -10.81 -17.84 -5.55
C ILE A 211 -9.89 -18.97 -6.02
N ASP A 212 -8.57 -18.75 -5.94
CA ASP A 212 -7.50 -19.70 -6.26
C ASP A 212 -6.22 -19.37 -5.49
N GLY A 213 -5.08 -20.00 -5.81
CA GLY A 213 -3.80 -19.78 -5.15
C GLY A 213 -3.26 -18.34 -5.25
N GLU A 214 -3.71 -17.58 -6.24
CA GLU A 214 -3.19 -16.23 -6.52
C GLU A 214 -4.27 -15.14 -6.50
N THR A 215 -5.57 -15.53 -6.52
CA THR A 215 -6.69 -14.60 -6.71
C THR A 215 -7.57 -14.53 -5.46
N THR A 216 -7.93 -13.32 -5.06
CA THR A 216 -8.92 -13.03 -4.02
C THR A 216 -9.95 -12.03 -4.50
N ALA A 217 -11.16 -12.06 -3.92
CA ALA A 217 -12.21 -11.08 -4.14
C ALA A 217 -12.96 -10.80 -2.85
N ASN A 218 -13.29 -9.55 -2.60
CA ASN A 218 -14.03 -9.14 -1.40
C ASN A 218 -15.05 -8.05 -1.70
N LEU A 219 -16.15 -8.06 -0.96
CA LEU A 219 -17.09 -6.94 -0.83
C LEU A 219 -17.01 -6.46 0.61
N GLY A 220 -16.39 -5.31 0.83
CA GLY A 220 -16.12 -4.78 2.16
C GLY A 220 -17.18 -3.83 2.68
N VAL A 221 -18.01 -3.25 1.78
CA VAL A 221 -19.01 -2.24 2.16
C VAL A 221 -20.29 -2.44 1.36
N ILE A 222 -21.44 -2.37 2.05
CA ILE A 222 -22.76 -2.26 1.47
C ILE A 222 -23.56 -1.19 2.23
N GLU A 223 -24.15 -0.25 1.49
CA GLU A 223 -24.88 0.88 2.05
C GLU A 223 -26.15 1.14 1.22
N GLY A 224 -27.30 1.37 1.88
CA GLY A 224 -28.53 1.70 1.18
C GLY A 224 -29.79 1.59 2.01
N GLY A 225 -30.91 2.00 1.40
CA GLY A 225 -32.19 2.15 2.08
C GLY A 225 -32.32 3.49 2.84
N LEU A 226 -33.56 3.89 3.11
CA LEU A 226 -33.89 5.14 3.82
C LEU A 226 -34.65 4.89 5.12
N ALA A 227 -35.68 4.01 5.06
CA ALA A 227 -36.54 3.67 6.20
C ALA A 227 -37.13 2.26 6.03
N THR A 228 -37.55 1.65 7.13
CA THR A 228 -38.10 0.28 7.17
C THR A 228 -39.43 0.13 6.46
N ASN A 229 -40.19 1.20 6.28
CA ASN A 229 -41.49 1.24 5.60
C ASN A 229 -41.41 1.69 4.13
N ILE A 230 -40.20 1.81 3.56
CA ILE A 230 -39.98 2.17 2.16
C ILE A 230 -39.24 1.02 1.48
N VAL A 231 -39.71 0.56 0.33
CA VAL A 231 -38.97 -0.35 -0.56
C VAL A 231 -37.74 0.41 -1.05
N PRO A 232 -36.50 -0.05 -0.78
CA PRO A 232 -35.29 0.72 -1.07
C PRO A 232 -35.02 0.77 -2.57
N ASN A 233 -34.89 1.99 -3.10
CA ASN A 233 -34.63 2.25 -4.52
C ASN A 233 -33.14 2.31 -4.87
N ARG A 234 -32.24 2.29 -3.89
CA ARG A 234 -30.80 2.39 -4.13
C ARG A 234 -29.97 1.66 -3.08
N VAL A 235 -28.95 0.92 -3.57
CA VAL A 235 -27.88 0.31 -2.75
C VAL A 235 -26.55 0.55 -3.44
N THR A 236 -25.53 0.89 -2.67
CA THR A 236 -24.13 0.96 -3.14
C THR A 236 -23.32 -0.16 -2.48
N VAL A 237 -22.53 -0.87 -3.30
CA VAL A 237 -21.62 -1.92 -2.85
C VAL A 237 -20.22 -1.56 -3.30
N ARG A 238 -19.24 -1.73 -2.40
CA ARG A 238 -17.82 -1.50 -2.69
C ARG A 238 -17.00 -2.74 -2.33
N GLY A 239 -16.09 -3.09 -3.24
CA GLY A 239 -15.23 -4.25 -3.09
C GLY A 239 -13.98 -4.15 -3.94
N GLU A 240 -13.24 -5.24 -3.97
CA GLU A 240 -12.00 -5.37 -4.73
C GLU A 240 -11.79 -6.79 -5.26
N THR A 241 -10.94 -6.89 -6.25
CA THR A 241 -10.33 -8.16 -6.67
C THR A 241 -8.82 -7.98 -6.72
N ARG A 242 -8.08 -8.99 -6.29
CA ARG A 242 -6.59 -9.01 -6.35
C ARG A 242 -6.13 -10.30 -7.01
N SER A 243 -5.12 -10.21 -7.87
CA SER A 243 -4.44 -11.39 -8.42
C SER A 243 -3.04 -11.06 -8.92
N ARG A 244 -2.13 -12.03 -8.79
CA ARG A 244 -0.82 -11.99 -9.47
C ARG A 244 -0.93 -12.43 -10.93
N ASP A 245 -2.00 -13.16 -11.30
CA ASP A 245 -2.35 -13.44 -12.68
C ASP A 245 -3.40 -12.45 -13.20
N LEU A 246 -3.02 -11.65 -14.21
CA LEU A 246 -3.89 -10.61 -14.76
C LEU A 246 -5.13 -11.19 -15.46
N ALA A 247 -5.05 -12.37 -16.06
CA ALA A 247 -6.20 -13.00 -16.72
C ALA A 247 -7.25 -13.43 -15.68
N SER A 248 -6.82 -14.01 -14.57
CA SER A 248 -7.67 -14.37 -13.43
C SER A 248 -8.28 -13.13 -12.76
N LEU A 249 -7.48 -12.05 -12.60
CA LEU A 249 -7.98 -10.76 -12.08
C LEU A 249 -9.15 -10.23 -12.91
N GLU A 250 -8.99 -10.18 -14.23
CA GLU A 250 -10.02 -9.70 -15.15
C GLU A 250 -11.22 -10.65 -15.21
N ALA A 251 -10.98 -11.96 -15.16
CA ALA A 251 -12.06 -12.96 -15.15
C ALA A 251 -12.93 -12.83 -13.88
N GLN A 252 -12.30 -12.67 -12.70
CA GLN A 252 -13.02 -12.49 -11.45
C GLN A 252 -13.75 -11.15 -11.40
N SER A 253 -13.15 -10.08 -11.87
CA SER A 253 -13.80 -8.77 -11.98
C SER A 253 -15.02 -8.81 -12.89
N ARG A 254 -14.93 -9.49 -14.06
CA ARG A 254 -16.06 -9.71 -14.95
C ARG A 254 -17.15 -10.59 -14.33
N HIS A 255 -16.75 -11.61 -13.54
CA HIS A 255 -17.72 -12.44 -12.81
C HIS A 255 -18.54 -11.60 -11.83
N MET A 256 -17.89 -10.73 -11.02
CA MET A 256 -18.59 -9.84 -10.10
C MET A 256 -19.56 -8.90 -10.83
N ARG A 257 -19.15 -8.32 -11.96
CA ARG A 257 -20.01 -7.51 -12.83
C ARG A 257 -21.25 -8.28 -13.27
N ARG A 258 -21.05 -9.47 -13.84
CA ARG A 258 -22.17 -10.30 -14.35
C ARG A 258 -23.18 -10.64 -13.27
N CYS A 259 -22.73 -10.98 -12.05
CA CYS A 259 -23.65 -11.29 -10.95
C CYS A 259 -24.64 -10.14 -10.68
N PHE A 260 -24.17 -8.89 -10.69
CA PHE A 260 -25.03 -7.72 -10.49
C PHE A 260 -25.94 -7.44 -11.70
N GLU A 261 -25.41 -7.53 -12.91
CA GLU A 261 -26.17 -7.30 -14.14
C GLU A 261 -27.28 -8.36 -14.32
N GLU A 262 -26.98 -9.64 -14.07
CA GLU A 262 -27.95 -10.74 -14.18
C GLU A 262 -29.00 -10.67 -13.07
N ALA A 263 -28.64 -10.34 -11.82
CA ALA A 263 -29.61 -10.13 -10.76
C ALA A 263 -30.56 -8.98 -11.11
N ALA A 264 -30.02 -7.83 -11.52
CA ALA A 264 -30.84 -6.68 -11.90
C ALA A 264 -31.80 -7.01 -13.06
N ALA A 265 -31.36 -7.78 -14.05
CA ALA A 265 -32.18 -8.15 -15.21
C ALA A 265 -33.41 -9.01 -14.85
N ARG A 266 -33.38 -9.72 -13.72
CA ARG A 266 -34.53 -10.56 -13.26
C ARG A 266 -35.64 -9.78 -12.56
N HIS A 267 -35.39 -8.53 -12.20
CA HIS A 267 -36.31 -7.70 -11.41
C HIS A 267 -36.97 -6.62 -12.28
N ALA A 268 -38.27 -6.79 -12.55
CA ALA A 268 -39.10 -5.81 -13.24
C ALA A 268 -40.47 -5.76 -12.58
N VAL A 269 -41.15 -4.61 -12.67
CA VAL A 269 -42.52 -4.41 -12.23
C VAL A 269 -43.25 -3.47 -13.19
N THR A 270 -44.56 -3.68 -13.36
CA THR A 270 -45.39 -2.76 -14.14
C THR A 270 -46.25 -1.93 -13.20
N VAL A 271 -46.09 -0.62 -13.26
CA VAL A 271 -46.87 0.36 -12.48
C VAL A 271 -47.56 1.30 -13.45
N ASP A 272 -48.87 1.45 -13.31
CA ASP A 272 -49.73 2.27 -14.21
C ASP A 272 -49.49 2.03 -15.71
N GLY A 273 -49.35 0.75 -16.08
CA GLY A 273 -49.09 0.32 -17.45
C GLY A 273 -47.67 0.58 -17.98
N ARG A 274 -46.78 1.08 -17.15
CA ARG A 274 -45.38 1.33 -17.49
C ARG A 274 -44.48 0.30 -16.83
N GLU A 275 -43.59 -0.32 -17.63
CA GLU A 275 -42.61 -1.27 -17.12
C GLU A 275 -41.41 -0.50 -16.48
N HIS A 276 -41.03 -0.88 -15.26
CA HIS A 276 -39.84 -0.47 -14.57
C HIS A 276 -38.95 -1.68 -14.35
N ARG A 277 -37.63 -1.51 -14.50
CA ARG A 277 -36.64 -2.55 -14.32
C ARG A 277 -35.53 -2.11 -13.36
N ALA A 278 -35.04 -3.02 -12.54
CA ALA A 278 -33.83 -2.78 -11.81
C ALA A 278 -32.63 -2.58 -12.76
N ARG A 279 -31.64 -1.83 -12.31
CA ARG A 279 -30.41 -1.56 -13.05
C ARG A 279 -29.21 -1.60 -12.11
N ALA A 280 -28.10 -2.20 -12.55
CA ALA A 280 -26.83 -2.18 -11.87
C ALA A 280 -25.83 -1.32 -12.67
N GLU A 281 -25.30 -0.29 -12.04
CA GLU A 281 -24.16 0.47 -12.55
C GLU A 281 -22.88 -0.08 -11.93
N VAL A 282 -22.04 -0.75 -12.73
CA VAL A 282 -20.81 -1.39 -12.25
C VAL A 282 -19.61 -0.66 -12.81
N ARG A 283 -18.79 -0.09 -11.91
CA ARG A 283 -17.50 0.52 -12.22
C ARG A 283 -16.40 -0.37 -11.68
N ILE A 284 -15.49 -0.75 -12.55
CA ILE A 284 -14.29 -1.52 -12.22
C ILE A 284 -13.10 -0.73 -12.73
N GLU A 285 -12.19 -0.38 -11.82
CA GLU A 285 -11.02 0.43 -12.13
C GLU A 285 -9.77 -0.25 -11.58
N ARG A 286 -8.67 -0.21 -12.33
CA ARG A 286 -7.37 -0.68 -11.87
C ARG A 286 -6.91 0.21 -10.71
N SER A 287 -6.82 -0.37 -9.50
CA SER A 287 -6.30 0.33 -8.33
C SER A 287 -4.79 0.47 -8.42
N TYR A 288 -4.07 -0.62 -8.70
CA TYR A 288 -2.63 -0.63 -8.95
C TYR A 288 -2.24 -1.86 -9.77
N ASP A 289 -1.09 -1.76 -10.44
CA ASP A 289 -0.54 -2.83 -11.24
C ASP A 289 0.20 -3.86 -10.39
N ARG A 290 0.50 -5.03 -10.94
CA ARG A 290 1.25 -6.05 -10.21
C ARG A 290 2.72 -5.65 -10.04
N LEU A 291 3.30 -6.03 -8.91
CA LEU A 291 4.74 -6.10 -8.76
C LEU A 291 5.24 -7.40 -9.38
N GLU A 292 6.20 -7.30 -10.27
CA GLU A 292 6.89 -8.47 -10.84
C GLU A 292 8.34 -8.08 -11.15
N VAL A 293 9.26 -8.56 -10.31
CA VAL A 293 10.70 -8.37 -10.44
C VAL A 293 11.32 -9.73 -10.68
N ALA A 294 12.07 -9.88 -11.76
CA ALA A 294 12.70 -11.14 -12.11
C ALA A 294 13.75 -11.56 -11.06
N GLU A 295 13.90 -12.87 -10.85
CA GLU A 295 14.87 -13.43 -9.88
C GLU A 295 16.34 -13.06 -10.21
N ASP A 296 16.62 -12.76 -11.47
CA ASP A 296 17.92 -12.31 -11.98
C ASP A 296 17.99 -10.79 -12.19
N ALA A 297 17.01 -10.04 -11.73
CA ALA A 297 17.01 -8.58 -11.80
C ALA A 297 18.19 -7.99 -11.01
N SER A 298 18.66 -6.81 -11.41
CA SER A 298 19.87 -6.20 -10.83
C SER A 298 19.68 -5.87 -9.35
N ILE A 299 18.48 -5.47 -8.94
CA ILE A 299 18.16 -5.20 -7.54
C ILE A 299 18.16 -6.48 -6.69
N VAL A 300 17.68 -7.61 -7.23
CA VAL A 300 17.69 -8.91 -6.53
C VAL A 300 19.13 -9.40 -6.34
N ARG A 301 19.96 -9.30 -7.38
CA ARG A 301 21.39 -9.66 -7.28
C ARG A 301 22.11 -8.76 -6.26
N LEU A 302 21.86 -7.43 -6.31
CA LEU A 302 22.43 -6.49 -5.36
C LEU A 302 22.14 -6.89 -3.91
N LEU A 303 20.88 -7.20 -3.60
CA LEU A 303 20.47 -7.57 -2.24
C LEU A 303 21.04 -8.96 -1.83
N ARG A 304 21.12 -9.92 -2.75
CA ARG A 304 21.75 -11.23 -2.48
C ARG A 304 23.24 -11.07 -2.15
N ASP A 305 23.96 -10.25 -2.92
CA ASP A 305 25.38 -9.98 -2.69
C ASP A 305 25.59 -9.23 -1.36
N ALA A 306 24.74 -8.24 -1.06
CA ALA A 306 24.77 -7.52 0.21
C ALA A 306 24.49 -8.44 1.41
N SER A 307 23.46 -9.28 1.29
CA SER A 307 23.08 -10.27 2.30
C SER A 307 24.18 -11.28 2.56
N ALA A 308 24.81 -11.81 1.51
CA ALA A 308 25.93 -12.73 1.61
C ALA A 308 27.13 -12.08 2.32
N ARG A 309 27.39 -10.80 2.06
CA ARG A 309 28.51 -10.05 2.65
C ARG A 309 28.41 -9.91 4.16
N ILE A 310 27.18 -9.84 4.70
CA ILE A 310 26.94 -9.73 6.15
C ILE A 310 26.49 -11.04 6.78
N GLY A 311 26.53 -12.16 6.01
CA GLY A 311 26.20 -13.49 6.53
C GLY A 311 24.73 -13.67 6.92
N ARG A 312 23.80 -12.88 6.34
CA ARG A 312 22.35 -12.99 6.55
C ARG A 312 21.69 -13.61 5.33
N PRO A 313 21.02 -14.77 5.43
CA PRO A 313 20.31 -15.34 4.28
C PRO A 313 19.14 -14.44 3.87
N LEU A 314 18.99 -14.22 2.56
CA LEU A 314 17.86 -13.47 1.97
C LEU A 314 17.04 -14.41 1.10
N ALA A 315 15.75 -14.51 1.38
CA ALA A 315 14.80 -15.27 0.56
C ALA A 315 13.98 -14.31 -0.32
N THR A 316 13.61 -14.75 -1.53
CA THR A 316 12.60 -14.06 -2.33
C THR A 316 11.24 -14.72 -2.09
N ARG A 317 10.17 -13.91 -2.06
CA ARG A 317 8.81 -14.43 -1.94
C ARG A 317 7.77 -13.59 -2.71
N ALA A 318 6.59 -14.18 -2.87
CA ALA A 318 5.40 -13.48 -3.32
C ALA A 318 4.53 -13.10 -2.11
N THR A 319 3.81 -11.98 -2.22
CA THR A 319 2.81 -11.54 -1.23
C THR A 319 1.41 -11.46 -1.82
N GLY A 320 0.39 -11.34 -0.99
CA GLY A 320 -1.00 -11.04 -1.36
C GLY A 320 -1.37 -9.56 -1.23
N VAL A 321 -0.44 -8.72 -0.79
CA VAL A 321 -0.64 -7.29 -0.52
C VAL A 321 0.12 -6.46 -1.55
N GLY A 322 -0.43 -5.31 -1.94
CA GLY A 322 0.27 -4.33 -2.78
C GLY A 322 0.89 -3.24 -1.92
N CYS A 323 1.96 -2.62 -2.40
CA CYS A 323 2.64 -1.49 -1.80
C CYS A 323 3.12 -0.50 -2.88
N ASP A 324 3.81 0.55 -2.51
CA ASP A 324 4.31 1.56 -3.44
C ASP A 324 5.23 0.99 -4.54
N ALA A 325 5.93 -0.13 -4.28
CA ALA A 325 6.71 -0.83 -5.29
C ALA A 325 5.86 -1.28 -6.49
N ASN A 326 4.57 -1.60 -6.29
CA ASN A 326 3.64 -1.93 -7.38
C ASN A 326 3.48 -0.76 -8.36
N VAL A 327 3.44 0.48 -7.83
CA VAL A 327 3.30 1.68 -8.66
C VAL A 327 4.59 1.97 -9.42
N PHE A 328 5.73 1.91 -8.73
CA PHE A 328 7.03 2.20 -9.34
C PHE A 328 7.42 1.17 -10.40
N THR A 329 7.16 -0.10 -10.15
CA THR A 329 7.49 -1.17 -11.11
C THR A 329 6.43 -1.27 -12.21
N GLY A 330 5.16 -1.40 -11.84
CA GLY A 330 4.10 -1.66 -12.81
C GLY A 330 3.77 -0.46 -13.71
N ARG A 331 3.78 0.76 -13.16
CA ARG A 331 3.39 1.96 -13.89
C ARG A 331 4.58 2.71 -14.48
N ALA A 332 5.67 2.81 -13.73
CA ALA A 332 6.83 3.62 -14.13
C ALA A 332 7.97 2.79 -14.74
N GLY A 333 7.89 1.47 -14.73
CA GLY A 333 8.90 0.58 -15.31
C GLY A 333 10.24 0.63 -14.58
N LEU A 334 10.26 1.02 -13.30
CA LEU A 334 11.45 1.00 -12.47
C LEU A 334 11.67 -0.42 -11.93
N GLU A 335 12.92 -0.80 -11.69
CA GLU A 335 13.26 -2.07 -11.05
C GLU A 335 13.26 -1.91 -9.52
N VAL A 336 12.08 -1.97 -8.92
CA VAL A 336 11.87 -1.76 -7.47
C VAL A 336 11.25 -2.99 -6.85
N ALA A 337 11.89 -3.54 -5.82
CA ALA A 337 11.38 -4.65 -5.01
C ALA A 337 10.98 -4.14 -3.61
N ASN A 338 10.20 -4.92 -2.87
CA ASN A 338 9.81 -4.58 -1.51
C ASN A 338 10.58 -5.44 -0.49
N LEU A 339 11.28 -4.79 0.43
CA LEU A 339 12.12 -5.42 1.45
C LEU A 339 11.38 -5.48 2.79
N ALA A 340 11.35 -6.65 3.41
CA ALA A 340 10.84 -6.83 4.76
C ALA A 340 11.71 -6.08 5.78
N CYS A 341 11.09 -5.33 6.68
CA CYS A 341 11.77 -4.42 7.61
C CYS A 341 11.51 -4.69 9.10
N GLY A 342 11.03 -5.90 9.43
CA GLY A 342 10.95 -6.34 10.82
C GLY A 342 9.59 -6.16 11.49
N MET A 343 8.60 -5.62 10.78
CA MET A 343 7.25 -5.40 11.31
C MET A 343 6.50 -6.72 11.55
N ARG A 344 5.63 -6.74 12.54
CA ARG A 344 4.79 -7.88 12.91
C ARG A 344 3.41 -7.42 13.35
N ALA A 345 2.39 -8.23 13.04
CA ALA A 345 0.99 -7.97 13.39
C ALA A 345 0.53 -6.56 12.99
N ILE A 346 1.01 -6.09 11.83
CA ILE A 346 0.69 -4.77 11.24
C ILE A 346 -0.83 -4.56 11.17
N HIS A 347 -1.27 -3.30 11.16
CA HIS A 347 -2.67 -2.88 11.12
C HIS A 347 -3.50 -3.32 12.35
N THR A 348 -2.84 -3.66 13.46
CA THR A 348 -3.50 -4.01 14.72
C THR A 348 -2.85 -3.31 15.91
N VAL A 349 -3.58 -3.21 17.02
CA VAL A 349 -3.02 -2.70 18.30
C VAL A 349 -2.01 -3.67 18.95
N HIS A 350 -1.80 -4.84 18.35
CA HIS A 350 -0.81 -5.84 18.76
C HIS A 350 0.47 -5.75 17.93
N GLU A 351 0.61 -4.72 17.12
CA GLU A 351 1.78 -4.48 16.30
C GLU A 351 3.05 -4.36 17.13
N TRP A 352 4.15 -4.97 16.65
CA TRP A 352 5.43 -4.95 17.31
C TRP A 352 6.60 -5.10 16.32
N VAL A 353 7.78 -4.67 16.78
CA VAL A 353 9.05 -4.77 16.05
C VAL A 353 10.12 -5.30 16.99
N ASP A 354 10.95 -6.24 16.50
CA ASP A 354 12.15 -6.68 17.22
C ASP A 354 13.31 -5.73 16.92
N VAL A 355 14.03 -5.32 17.95
CA VAL A 355 15.22 -4.43 17.83
C VAL A 355 16.27 -5.03 16.90
N LYS A 356 16.49 -6.35 16.98
CA LYS A 356 17.47 -7.05 16.12
C LYS A 356 17.05 -7.02 14.65
N ASP A 357 15.76 -7.09 14.38
CA ASP A 357 15.23 -7.03 13.02
C ASP A 357 15.38 -5.63 12.43
N LEU A 358 15.03 -4.60 13.23
CA LEU A 358 15.20 -3.20 12.84
C LEU A 358 16.68 -2.85 12.56
N VAL A 359 17.59 -3.28 13.44
CA VAL A 359 19.04 -3.09 13.25
C VAL A 359 19.52 -3.85 12.02
N GLY A 360 19.10 -5.11 11.88
CA GLY A 360 19.51 -5.94 10.75
C GLY A 360 19.05 -5.45 9.41
N THR A 361 17.89 -4.81 9.34
CA THR A 361 17.42 -4.13 8.11
C THR A 361 18.34 -2.97 7.76
N ALA A 362 18.73 -2.13 8.74
CA ALA A 362 19.66 -1.05 8.49
C ALA A 362 21.06 -1.56 8.05
N GLU A 363 21.58 -2.63 8.69
CA GLU A 363 22.83 -3.28 8.29
C GLU A 363 22.79 -3.80 6.85
N LEU A 364 21.67 -4.41 6.45
CA LEU A 364 21.50 -4.89 5.08
C LEU A 364 21.47 -3.74 4.07
N LEU A 365 20.85 -2.62 4.40
CA LEU A 365 20.85 -1.41 3.57
C LEU A 365 22.26 -0.81 3.45
N VAL A 366 23.03 -0.75 4.54
CA VAL A 366 24.43 -0.30 4.51
C VAL A 366 25.27 -1.20 3.60
N ALA A 367 25.11 -2.51 3.72
CA ALA A 367 25.79 -3.46 2.84
C ALA A 367 25.36 -3.30 1.38
N ALA A 368 24.06 -3.10 1.11
CA ALA A 368 23.54 -2.86 -0.23
C ALA A 368 24.13 -1.58 -0.86
N LEU A 369 24.21 -0.48 -0.10
CA LEU A 369 24.82 0.77 -0.55
C LEU A 369 26.30 0.60 -0.88
N ALA A 370 27.03 -0.15 -0.03
CA ALA A 370 28.46 -0.45 -0.25
C ALA A 370 28.69 -1.36 -1.47
N VAL A 371 27.84 -2.37 -1.67
CA VAL A 371 27.91 -3.26 -2.84
C VAL A 371 27.53 -2.49 -4.12
N ASN A 372 26.49 -1.65 -4.05
CA ASN A 372 26.09 -0.77 -5.15
C ASN A 372 27.23 0.17 -5.61
N ALA A 373 28.02 0.67 -4.66
CA ALA A 373 29.15 1.53 -4.95
C ALA A 373 30.27 0.87 -5.76
N ALA A 374 30.40 -0.46 -5.64
CA ALA A 374 31.39 -1.24 -6.38
C ALA A 374 30.95 -1.59 -7.80
N GLN A 375 29.69 -1.32 -8.16
CA GLN A 375 29.16 -1.51 -9.50
C GLN A 375 29.43 -0.26 -10.35
N THR A 376 29.99 -0.40 -11.52
CA THR A 376 30.06 0.69 -12.49
C THR A 376 28.76 0.76 -13.28
N ALA A 377 28.29 1.98 -13.54
CA ALA A 377 27.07 2.22 -14.29
C ALA A 377 27.17 1.72 -15.75
#